data_e6cc4624dbe74e3e5d62466d5a41dd5d
#
_entry.id   e6cc4624dbe74e3e5d62466d5a41dd5d
#
_cell.length_a   1.000
_cell.length_b   1.000
_cell.length_c   1.000
_cell.angle_alpha   90.00
_cell.angle_beta   90.00
_cell.angle_gamma   90.00
#
_symmetry.space_group_name_H-M   'P 1'
#
loop_
_entity.id
_entity.type
_entity.pdbx_description
1 polymer ?
#
loop_
_entity_poly.entity_id
_entity_poly.type
_entity_poly.pdbx_seq_one_letter_code
_entity_poly.pdbx_strand_id
1 'polypeptide(L)'
;MDNFIVLYNPLAGNGTAQDKMRELESLMQGDRLYFSNMLDIRDYGAFFNDMPDGASIIICGGDGTLNRFLNDTEDIRPDCDIYYYPSGSGNDFARDIGAERGAPPVLINRYIERLPKICVNGKEHRFINGIGYGIDGYCCEKGDELRGKGDGEVNYTAIAIKGLLFHYKPTGATITVDGVEHRFEKVWLAPTMIGRCYG
;
A
#
# COMPACT_ATOMS: atom_id res chain seq x y z
N MET A 1 -22.17 -12.30 14.70
CA MET A 1 -20.77 -12.66 15.02
C MET A 1 -20.16 -13.13 13.72
N ASP A 2 -19.43 -12.23 13.09
CA ASP A 2 -18.84 -12.49 11.78
C ASP A 2 -17.41 -13.03 11.93
N ASN A 3 -16.92 -13.72 10.91
CA ASN A 3 -15.58 -14.26 10.89
C ASN A 3 -14.72 -13.38 9.99
N PHE A 4 -13.60 -12.88 10.50
CA PHE A 4 -12.65 -12.08 9.74
C PHE A 4 -11.26 -12.70 9.77
N ILE A 5 -10.63 -12.78 8.60
CA ILE A 5 -9.21 -13.08 8.49
C ILE A 5 -8.46 -11.78 8.35
N VAL A 6 -7.67 -11.45 9.36
CA VAL A 6 -6.88 -10.22 9.40
C VAL A 6 -5.50 -10.49 8.81
N LEU A 7 -5.26 -9.99 7.61
CA LEU A 7 -3.97 -10.03 6.96
C LEU A 7 -3.14 -8.83 7.39
N TYR A 8 -2.02 -9.07 8.04
CA TYR A 8 -1.13 -8.02 8.50
C TYR A 8 0.29 -8.20 8.00
N ASN A 9 1.00 -7.10 7.85
CA ASN A 9 2.43 -7.11 7.56
C ASN A 9 3.21 -6.72 8.82
N PRO A 10 3.98 -7.64 9.44
CA PRO A 10 4.72 -7.34 10.66
C PRO A 10 5.81 -6.28 10.48
N LEU A 11 6.24 -6.02 9.24
CA LEU A 11 7.22 -4.99 8.90
C LEU A 11 6.60 -3.61 8.65
N ALA A 12 5.26 -3.51 8.64
CA ALA A 12 4.56 -2.25 8.48
C ALA A 12 4.53 -1.45 9.79
N GLY A 13 4.39 -0.12 9.67
CA GLY A 13 4.17 0.75 10.83
C GLY A 13 5.30 0.79 11.84
N ASN A 14 6.55 0.57 11.43
CA ASN A 14 7.74 0.66 12.30
C ASN A 14 7.66 -0.25 13.55
N GLY A 15 7.13 -1.47 13.39
CA GLY A 15 7.06 -2.45 14.47
C GLY A 15 5.83 -2.35 15.37
N THR A 16 4.88 -1.47 15.07
CA THR A 16 3.65 -1.29 15.88
C THR A 16 2.51 -2.25 15.48
N ALA A 17 2.79 -3.24 14.64
CA ALA A 17 1.75 -4.16 14.13
C ALA A 17 0.96 -4.84 15.26
N GLN A 18 1.63 -5.29 16.33
CA GLN A 18 0.95 -5.94 17.47
C GLN A 18 -0.01 -5.01 18.22
N ASP A 19 0.38 -3.73 18.41
CA ASP A 19 -0.48 -2.76 19.08
C ASP A 19 -1.70 -2.46 18.22
N LYS A 20 -1.53 -2.41 16.90
CA LYS A 20 -2.63 -2.23 15.95
C LYS A 20 -3.59 -3.43 15.89
N MET A 21 -3.09 -4.64 16.06
CA MET A 21 -3.95 -5.83 16.19
C MET A 21 -4.80 -5.77 17.45
N ARG A 22 -4.22 -5.38 18.59
CA ARG A 22 -4.97 -5.20 19.86
C ARG A 22 -6.02 -4.08 19.76
N GLU A 23 -5.68 -2.98 19.10
CA GLU A 23 -6.61 -1.89 18.83
C GLU A 23 -7.79 -2.39 17.99
N LEU A 24 -7.52 -3.15 16.93
CA LEU A 24 -8.54 -3.74 16.07
C LEU A 24 -9.44 -4.73 16.83
N GLU A 25 -8.87 -5.59 17.66
CA GLU A 25 -9.64 -6.50 18.54
C GLU A 25 -10.60 -5.73 19.45
N SER A 26 -10.14 -4.59 19.98
CA SER A 26 -10.97 -3.75 20.84
C SER A 26 -12.12 -3.06 20.09
N LEU A 27 -11.89 -2.72 18.82
CA LEU A 27 -12.91 -2.08 17.95
C LEU A 27 -13.96 -3.08 17.45
N MET A 28 -13.59 -4.34 17.30
CA MET A 28 -14.44 -5.40 16.74
C MET A 28 -14.89 -6.42 17.78
N GLN A 29 -15.22 -5.93 18.99
CA GLN A 29 -15.73 -6.78 20.06
C GLN A 29 -17.04 -7.48 19.63
N GLY A 30 -17.05 -8.80 19.71
CA GLY A 30 -18.19 -9.61 19.29
C GLY A 30 -17.98 -10.35 17.98
N ASP A 31 -16.95 -10.03 17.23
CA ASP A 31 -16.54 -10.76 16.03
C ASP A 31 -15.36 -11.69 16.29
N ARG A 32 -15.14 -12.63 15.37
CA ARG A 32 -13.99 -13.54 15.44
C ARG A 32 -12.91 -13.08 14.49
N LEU A 33 -11.73 -12.74 15.04
CA LEU A 33 -10.57 -12.29 14.28
C LEU A 33 -9.50 -13.39 14.25
N TYR A 34 -9.09 -13.81 13.05
CA TYR A 34 -8.01 -14.75 12.81
C TYR A 34 -6.85 -14.00 12.14
N PHE A 35 -5.75 -13.83 12.87
CA PHE A 35 -4.61 -13.07 12.37
C PHE A 35 -3.66 -13.95 11.55
N SER A 36 -3.35 -13.52 10.33
CA SER A 36 -2.42 -14.18 9.42
C SER A 36 -1.36 -13.20 8.94
N ASN A 37 -0.09 -13.57 9.12
CA ASN A 37 1.03 -12.81 8.57
C ASN A 37 1.07 -12.99 7.05
N MET A 38 0.85 -11.92 6.31
CA MET A 38 0.82 -11.97 4.84
C MET A 38 2.16 -12.33 4.20
N LEU A 39 3.28 -12.21 4.93
CA LEU A 39 4.59 -12.59 4.42
C LEU A 39 4.79 -14.12 4.40
N ASP A 40 3.98 -14.86 5.16
CA ASP A 40 4.04 -16.33 5.22
C ASP A 40 3.15 -16.98 4.17
N ILE A 41 2.25 -16.21 3.53
CA ILE A 41 1.34 -16.70 2.49
C ILE A 41 2.13 -16.79 1.17
N ARG A 42 2.35 -18.02 0.70
CA ARG A 42 3.06 -18.29 -0.56
C ARG A 42 2.12 -18.47 -1.74
N ASP A 43 0.90 -18.90 -1.46
CA ASP A 43 -0.15 -19.17 -2.46
C ASP A 43 -1.48 -18.62 -1.93
N TYR A 44 -1.90 -17.50 -2.46
CA TYR A 44 -3.17 -16.88 -2.09
C TYR A 44 -4.37 -17.68 -2.59
N GLY A 45 -4.24 -18.43 -3.68
CA GLY A 45 -5.32 -19.29 -4.18
C GLY A 45 -5.63 -20.42 -3.19
N ALA A 46 -4.59 -21.13 -2.71
CA ALA A 46 -4.74 -22.13 -1.67
C ALA A 46 -5.26 -21.49 -0.36
N PHE A 47 -4.72 -20.34 0.02
CA PHE A 47 -5.15 -19.63 1.23
C PHE A 47 -6.65 -19.27 1.20
N PHE A 48 -7.16 -18.76 0.08
CA PHE A 48 -8.58 -18.42 -0.04
C PHE A 48 -9.49 -19.64 -0.06
N ASN A 49 -9.04 -20.76 -0.65
CA ASN A 49 -9.79 -22.02 -0.63
C ASN A 49 -9.91 -22.61 0.79
N ASP A 50 -8.95 -22.35 1.65
CA ASP A 50 -8.94 -22.84 3.05
C ASP A 50 -9.68 -21.89 4.01
N MET A 51 -10.18 -20.76 3.53
CA MET A 51 -10.95 -19.81 4.36
C MET A 51 -12.29 -20.42 4.78
N PRO A 52 -12.76 -20.15 6.00
CA PRO A 52 -14.10 -20.53 6.41
C PRO A 52 -15.17 -19.89 5.52
N ASP A 53 -16.23 -20.65 5.22
CA ASP A 53 -17.35 -20.14 4.44
C ASP A 53 -17.92 -18.85 5.05
N GLY A 54 -18.14 -17.85 4.21
CA GLY A 54 -18.67 -16.55 4.63
C GLY A 54 -17.69 -15.67 5.43
N ALA A 55 -16.42 -16.05 5.53
CA ALA A 55 -15.42 -15.20 6.15
C ALA A 55 -15.07 -14.01 5.26
N SER A 56 -14.82 -12.86 5.88
CA SER A 56 -14.32 -11.64 5.23
C SER A 56 -12.85 -11.42 5.52
N ILE A 57 -12.19 -10.59 4.71
CA ILE A 57 -10.78 -10.25 4.86
C ILE A 57 -10.65 -8.83 5.40
N ILE A 58 -9.77 -8.61 6.37
CA ILE A 58 -9.33 -7.27 6.77
C ILE A 58 -7.85 -7.12 6.44
N ILE A 59 -7.51 -6.15 5.59
CA ILE A 59 -6.13 -5.77 5.36
C ILE A 59 -5.72 -4.76 6.41
N CYS A 60 -4.88 -5.18 7.35
CA CYS A 60 -4.33 -4.33 8.42
C CYS A 60 -2.92 -3.86 8.04
N GLY A 61 -2.80 -2.59 7.63
CA GLY A 61 -1.51 -2.07 7.16
C GLY A 61 -1.60 -0.66 6.61
N GLY A 62 -0.51 -0.19 6.01
CA GLY A 62 -0.47 1.06 5.24
C GLY A 62 -0.71 0.83 3.75
N ASP A 63 -0.57 1.90 2.95
CA ASP A 63 -0.77 1.89 1.49
C ASP A 63 0.08 0.81 0.80
N GLY A 64 1.33 0.64 1.21
CA GLY A 64 2.21 -0.39 0.66
C GLY A 64 1.73 -1.82 0.94
N THR A 65 1.14 -2.08 2.12
CA THR A 65 0.56 -3.38 2.47
C THR A 65 -0.65 -3.68 1.61
N LEU A 66 -1.56 -2.71 1.47
CA LEU A 66 -2.73 -2.84 0.62
C LEU A 66 -2.33 -3.03 -0.85
N ASN A 67 -1.43 -2.20 -1.36
CA ASN A 67 -0.97 -2.28 -2.75
C ASN A 67 -0.32 -3.64 -3.07
N ARG A 68 0.48 -4.18 -2.14
CA ARG A 68 1.07 -5.51 -2.27
C ARG A 68 -0.02 -6.58 -2.35
N PHE A 69 -0.97 -6.61 -1.40
CA PHE A 69 -2.08 -7.57 -1.43
C PHE A 69 -2.82 -7.56 -2.77
N LEU A 70 -3.13 -6.37 -3.30
CA LEU A 70 -3.87 -6.20 -4.55
C LEU A 70 -3.08 -6.67 -5.79
N ASN A 71 -1.75 -6.60 -5.77
CA ASN A 71 -0.92 -7.14 -6.83
C ASN A 71 -0.71 -8.66 -6.68
N ASP A 72 -0.49 -9.15 -5.46
CA ASP A 72 -0.30 -10.58 -5.19
C ASP A 72 -1.59 -11.39 -5.47
N THR A 73 -2.76 -10.73 -5.48
CA THR A 73 -4.08 -11.37 -5.69
C THR A 73 -4.78 -10.94 -6.99
N GLU A 74 -4.04 -10.35 -7.94
CA GLU A 74 -4.64 -9.79 -9.17
C GLU A 74 -5.50 -10.80 -9.94
N ASP A 75 -5.00 -12.03 -10.09
CA ASP A 75 -5.61 -13.09 -10.89
C ASP A 75 -6.51 -14.04 -10.08
N ILE A 76 -6.50 -13.91 -8.75
CA ILE A 76 -7.15 -14.86 -7.82
C ILE A 76 -7.95 -14.13 -6.74
N ARG A 77 -8.75 -13.13 -7.14
CA ARG A 77 -9.56 -12.37 -6.19
C ARG A 77 -10.49 -13.26 -5.38
N PRO A 78 -10.50 -13.13 -4.05
CA PRO A 78 -11.46 -13.84 -3.22
C PRO A 78 -12.87 -13.32 -3.49
N ASP A 79 -13.86 -14.23 -3.49
CA ASP A 79 -15.28 -13.89 -3.54
C ASP A 79 -15.80 -13.62 -2.13
N CYS A 80 -15.29 -12.57 -1.51
CA CYS A 80 -15.68 -12.14 -0.18
C CYS A 80 -15.55 -10.63 -0.01
N ASP A 81 -16.07 -10.13 1.09
CA ASP A 81 -15.88 -8.74 1.50
C ASP A 81 -14.44 -8.49 1.95
N ILE A 82 -13.85 -7.43 1.42
CA ILE A 82 -12.50 -6.98 1.76
C ILE A 82 -12.60 -5.63 2.47
N TYR A 83 -12.12 -5.60 3.69
CA TYR A 83 -12.05 -4.42 4.53
C TYR A 83 -10.62 -3.92 4.65
N TYR A 84 -10.46 -2.64 4.88
CA TYR A 84 -9.17 -2.01 5.13
C TYR A 84 -9.15 -1.32 6.49
N TYR A 85 -8.13 -1.66 7.28
CA TYR A 85 -7.81 -1.01 8.55
C TYR A 85 -6.48 -0.27 8.42
N PRO A 86 -6.50 1.08 8.29
CA PRO A 86 -5.31 1.88 8.05
C PRO A 86 -4.43 1.97 9.30
N SER A 87 -3.30 1.27 9.28
CA SER A 87 -2.34 1.23 10.39
C SER A 87 -0.93 1.72 10.00
N GLY A 88 -0.76 2.20 8.77
CA GLY A 88 0.50 2.77 8.28
C GLY A 88 0.74 4.22 8.70
N SER A 89 1.87 4.80 8.24
CA SER A 89 2.25 6.19 8.54
C SER A 89 1.48 7.20 7.69
N GLY A 90 1.37 6.99 6.36
CA GLY A 90 0.71 7.87 5.41
C GLY A 90 -0.79 7.62 5.36
N ASN A 91 -1.19 6.44 4.89
CA ASN A 91 -2.58 6.02 4.68
C ASN A 91 -3.35 6.96 3.71
N ASP A 92 -2.72 7.31 2.60
CA ASP A 92 -3.30 8.21 1.61
C ASP A 92 -4.57 7.64 0.98
N PHE A 93 -4.59 6.33 0.71
CA PHE A 93 -5.78 5.64 0.23
C PHE A 93 -6.94 5.74 1.24
N ALA A 94 -6.67 5.54 2.55
CA ALA A 94 -7.68 5.69 3.58
C ALA A 94 -8.27 7.11 3.60
N ARG A 95 -7.42 8.13 3.53
CA ARG A 95 -7.84 9.53 3.47
C ARG A 95 -8.71 9.83 2.25
N ASP A 96 -8.38 9.26 1.08
CA ASP A 96 -9.14 9.43 -0.14
C ASP A 96 -10.54 8.83 -0.09
N ILE A 97 -10.70 7.68 0.59
CA ILE A 97 -12.01 7.03 0.75
C ILE A 97 -12.77 7.50 1.99
N GLY A 98 -12.20 8.42 2.77
CA GLY A 98 -12.80 8.95 3.99
C GLY A 98 -12.74 8.00 5.19
N ALA A 99 -11.79 7.05 5.20
CA ALA A 99 -11.55 6.18 6.35
C ALA A 99 -10.70 6.92 7.38
N GLU A 100 -11.10 6.83 8.65
CA GLU A 100 -10.41 7.49 9.76
C GLU A 100 -9.50 6.50 10.49
N ARG A 101 -8.39 7.00 10.99
CA ARG A 101 -7.47 6.21 11.81
C ARG A 101 -8.11 5.91 13.16
N GLY A 102 -8.06 4.65 13.60
CA GLY A 102 -8.68 4.22 14.87
C GLY A 102 -10.19 4.02 14.79
N ALA A 103 -10.80 4.20 13.62
CA ALA A 103 -12.18 3.80 13.35
C ALA A 103 -12.27 2.32 12.93
N PRO A 104 -13.45 1.69 12.98
CA PRO A 104 -13.63 0.34 12.47
C PRO A 104 -13.17 0.19 11.00
N PRO A 105 -12.78 -1.03 10.57
CA PRO A 105 -12.38 -1.29 9.18
C PRO A 105 -13.45 -0.90 8.17
N VAL A 106 -13.03 -0.37 7.03
CA VAL A 106 -13.93 0.12 5.97
C VAL A 106 -13.95 -0.88 4.81
N LEU A 107 -15.14 -1.23 4.34
CA LEU A 107 -15.35 -2.06 3.16
C LEU A 107 -14.80 -1.37 1.90
N ILE A 108 -13.87 -2.03 1.19
CA ILE A 108 -13.15 -1.42 0.08
C ILE A 108 -13.40 -2.06 -1.29
N ASN A 109 -14.21 -3.11 -1.40
CA ASN A 109 -14.43 -3.83 -2.67
C ASN A 109 -14.67 -2.88 -3.85
N ARG A 110 -15.57 -1.91 -3.71
CA ARG A 110 -15.91 -0.94 -4.78
C ARG A 110 -14.75 -0.05 -5.23
N TYR A 111 -13.79 0.20 -4.34
CA TYR A 111 -12.64 1.07 -4.63
C TYR A 111 -11.49 0.35 -5.32
N ILE A 112 -11.47 -1.00 -5.21
CA ILE A 112 -10.39 -1.84 -5.73
C ILE A 112 -10.77 -2.66 -6.97
N GLU A 113 -12.02 -2.54 -7.45
CA GLU A 113 -12.47 -3.24 -8.63
C GLU A 113 -11.73 -2.83 -9.91
N ARG A 114 -11.50 -1.53 -10.07
CA ARG A 114 -10.95 -0.92 -11.29
C ARG A 114 -9.75 -0.05 -10.97
N LEU A 115 -8.66 -0.68 -10.57
CA LEU A 115 -7.41 0.02 -10.34
C LEU A 115 -6.66 0.27 -11.66
N PRO A 116 -6.00 1.42 -11.80
CA PRO A 116 -5.13 1.67 -12.92
C PRO A 116 -3.92 0.73 -12.89
N LYS A 117 -3.37 0.50 -14.06
CA LYS A 117 -2.17 -0.30 -14.26
C LYS A 117 -1.03 0.56 -14.78
N ILE A 118 0.17 0.21 -14.38
CA ILE A 118 1.40 0.70 -14.96
C ILE A 118 2.23 -0.47 -15.48
N CYS A 119 2.85 -0.30 -16.63
CA CYS A 119 3.85 -1.23 -17.15
C CYS A 119 5.25 -0.64 -16.93
N VAL A 120 6.06 -1.30 -16.12
CA VAL A 120 7.46 -0.91 -15.88
C VAL A 120 8.36 -2.04 -16.37
N ASN A 121 9.21 -1.74 -17.36
CA ASN A 121 10.13 -2.73 -17.94
C ASN A 121 9.43 -4.03 -18.39
N GLY A 122 8.22 -3.90 -18.97
CA GLY A 122 7.44 -5.03 -19.48
C GLY A 122 6.65 -5.79 -18.41
N LYS A 123 6.68 -5.36 -17.15
CA LYS A 123 5.86 -5.93 -16.08
C LYS A 123 4.72 -4.98 -15.71
N GLU A 124 3.50 -5.52 -15.70
CA GLU A 124 2.32 -4.79 -15.24
C GLU A 124 2.19 -4.84 -13.73
N HIS A 125 1.77 -3.73 -13.14
CA HIS A 125 1.43 -3.59 -11.73
C HIS A 125 0.21 -2.70 -11.58
N ARG A 126 -0.62 -2.98 -10.58
CA ARG A 126 -1.71 -2.09 -10.15
C ARG A 126 -1.19 -1.11 -9.11
N PHE A 127 -1.83 0.04 -9.02
CA PHE A 127 -1.53 1.00 -7.95
C PHE A 127 -2.81 1.67 -7.42
N ILE A 128 -2.78 2.10 -6.16
CA ILE A 128 -3.96 2.62 -5.44
C ILE A 128 -3.98 4.15 -5.32
N ASN A 129 -2.83 4.78 -5.18
CA ASN A 129 -2.73 6.23 -4.94
C ASN A 129 -2.09 6.93 -6.13
N GLY A 130 -0.86 6.58 -6.41
CA GLY A 130 -0.08 7.17 -7.47
C GLY A 130 1.27 6.50 -7.62
N ILE A 131 1.94 6.87 -8.68
CA ILE A 131 3.31 6.51 -8.97
C ILE A 131 4.13 7.77 -9.14
N GLY A 132 5.30 7.79 -8.52
CA GLY A 132 6.22 8.90 -8.60
C GLY A 132 7.43 8.56 -9.47
N TYR A 133 7.80 9.48 -10.34
CA TYR A 133 9.04 9.46 -11.08
C TYR A 133 9.96 10.56 -10.57
N GLY A 134 11.25 10.28 -10.53
CA GLY A 134 12.23 11.25 -10.08
C GLY A 134 12.59 11.09 -8.61
N ILE A 135 12.55 12.15 -7.83
CA ILE A 135 12.95 12.11 -6.41
C ILE A 135 12.09 11.17 -5.57
N ASP A 136 10.85 10.91 -5.95
CA ASP A 136 10.00 9.93 -5.28
C ASP A 136 10.59 8.54 -5.34
N GLY A 137 10.99 8.09 -6.54
CA GLY A 137 11.65 6.81 -6.72
C GLY A 137 12.94 6.73 -5.89
N TYR A 138 13.73 7.80 -5.88
CA TYR A 138 14.91 7.89 -5.02
C TYR A 138 14.57 7.74 -3.53
N CYS A 139 13.51 8.41 -3.06
CA CYS A 139 13.08 8.31 -1.66
C CYS A 139 12.62 6.90 -1.31
N CYS A 140 11.86 6.25 -2.19
CA CYS A 140 11.41 4.87 -1.99
C CYS A 140 12.60 3.90 -1.93
N GLU A 141 13.53 3.97 -2.89
CA GLU A 141 14.73 3.14 -2.92
C GLU A 141 15.58 3.28 -1.66
N LYS A 142 15.83 4.52 -1.24
CA LYS A 142 16.58 4.79 0.00
C LYS A 142 15.84 4.36 1.26
N GLY A 143 14.53 4.52 1.29
CA GLY A 143 13.70 4.03 2.38
C GLY A 143 13.76 2.51 2.52
N ASP A 144 13.71 1.78 1.41
CA ASP A 144 13.79 0.33 1.40
C ASP A 144 15.19 -0.17 1.78
N GLU A 145 16.27 0.49 1.31
CA GLU A 145 17.64 0.21 1.75
C GLU A 145 17.81 0.34 3.27
N LEU A 146 17.26 1.38 3.88
CA LEU A 146 17.35 1.60 5.33
C LEU A 146 16.56 0.55 6.12
N ARG A 147 15.34 0.22 5.65
CA ARG A 147 14.56 -0.88 6.24
C ARG A 147 15.30 -2.21 6.19
N GLY A 148 15.94 -2.51 5.06
CA GLY A 148 16.71 -3.74 4.88
C GLY A 148 17.91 -3.86 5.80
N LYS A 149 18.45 -2.72 6.29
CA LYS A 149 19.57 -2.68 7.25
C LYS A 149 19.11 -2.74 8.71
N GLY A 150 17.80 -2.67 8.97
CA GLY A 150 17.28 -2.68 10.34
C GLY A 150 17.47 -1.35 11.09
N ASP A 151 17.70 -0.24 10.39
CA ASP A 151 18.01 1.07 10.96
C ASP A 151 16.77 1.80 11.54
N GLY A 152 15.82 1.09 12.11
CA GLY A 152 14.70 1.68 12.83
C GLY A 152 13.68 2.42 11.95
N GLU A 153 13.14 3.53 12.44
CA GLU A 153 12.10 4.30 11.75
C GLU A 153 12.67 5.09 10.56
N VAL A 154 12.11 4.83 9.37
CA VAL A 154 12.51 5.54 8.13
C VAL A 154 11.86 6.91 8.06
N ASN A 155 12.68 7.96 8.12
CA ASN A 155 12.24 9.34 7.95
C ASN A 155 12.35 9.77 6.49
N TYR A 156 11.27 9.63 5.74
CA TYR A 156 11.20 9.99 4.32
C TYR A 156 11.44 11.47 4.04
N THR A 157 11.01 12.36 4.94
CA THR A 157 11.26 13.80 4.82
C THR A 157 12.76 14.10 4.86
N ALA A 158 13.48 13.47 5.78
CA ALA A 158 14.93 13.64 5.86
C ALA A 158 15.65 13.07 4.62
N ILE A 159 15.17 11.94 4.07
CA ILE A 159 15.68 11.36 2.82
C ILE A 159 15.46 12.34 1.66
N ALA A 160 14.24 12.88 1.53
CA ALA A 160 13.90 13.83 0.48
C ALA A 160 14.76 15.10 0.55
N ILE A 161 14.92 15.70 1.73
CA ILE A 161 15.76 16.91 1.93
C ILE A 161 17.23 16.61 1.55
N LYS A 162 17.80 15.51 2.05
CA LYS A 162 19.16 15.11 1.70
C LYS A 162 19.30 14.79 0.22
N GLY A 163 18.30 14.13 -0.36
CA GLY A 163 18.24 13.85 -1.79
C GLY A 163 18.30 15.15 -2.61
N LEU A 164 17.40 16.08 -2.34
CA LEU A 164 17.31 17.35 -3.04
C LEU A 164 18.60 18.18 -2.96
N LEU A 165 19.24 18.19 -1.80
CA LEU A 165 20.41 19.05 -1.58
C LEU A 165 21.72 18.43 -2.08
N PHE A 166 21.88 17.09 -1.99
CA PHE A 166 23.21 16.49 -2.14
C PHE A 166 23.29 15.29 -3.07
N HIS A 167 22.23 14.55 -3.28
CA HIS A 167 22.34 13.23 -3.90
C HIS A 167 21.55 13.06 -5.19
N TYR A 168 20.38 13.68 -5.32
CA TYR A 168 19.53 13.55 -6.47
C TYR A 168 19.83 14.65 -7.50
N LYS A 169 19.98 14.25 -8.76
CA LYS A 169 20.10 15.20 -9.87
C LYS A 169 18.93 15.01 -10.82
N PRO A 170 18.26 16.10 -11.23
CA PRO A 170 17.17 16.01 -12.18
C PRO A 170 17.70 15.47 -13.53
N THR A 171 16.87 14.67 -14.17
CA THR A 171 17.17 14.10 -15.50
C THR A 171 16.19 14.61 -16.53
N GLY A 172 16.53 14.52 -17.80
CA GLY A 172 15.60 14.76 -18.88
C GLY A 172 14.54 13.65 -18.92
N ALA A 173 13.32 14.00 -19.32
CA ALA A 173 12.26 13.05 -19.58
C ALA A 173 11.48 13.42 -20.82
N THR A 174 11.02 12.40 -21.54
CA THR A 174 10.02 12.52 -22.60
C THR A 174 8.76 11.84 -22.10
N ILE A 175 7.67 12.60 -22.08
CA ILE A 175 6.36 12.14 -21.59
C ILE A 175 5.37 12.27 -22.75
N THR A 176 4.69 11.18 -23.08
CA THR A 176 3.63 11.17 -24.10
C THR A 176 2.28 11.04 -23.39
N VAL A 177 1.41 12.01 -23.61
CA VAL A 177 0.04 12.03 -23.07
C VAL A 177 -0.92 12.11 -24.25
N ASP A 178 -1.84 11.18 -24.38
CA ASP A 178 -2.83 11.11 -25.47
C ASP A 178 -2.19 11.24 -26.87
N GLY A 179 -1.02 10.64 -27.03
CA GLY A 179 -0.28 10.66 -28.30
C GLY A 179 0.56 11.94 -28.54
N VAL A 180 0.51 12.92 -27.65
CA VAL A 180 1.31 14.15 -27.74
C VAL A 180 2.57 14.02 -26.90
N GLU A 181 3.72 14.21 -27.53
CA GLU A 181 5.02 14.14 -26.88
C GLU A 181 5.43 15.48 -26.28
N HIS A 182 5.84 15.43 -25.02
CA HIS A 182 6.39 16.56 -24.27
C HIS A 182 7.81 16.24 -23.80
N ARG A 183 8.76 17.14 -24.02
CA ARG A 183 10.17 16.96 -23.61
C ARG A 183 10.54 17.96 -22.53
N PHE A 184 11.15 17.44 -21.46
CA PHE A 184 11.59 18.20 -20.30
C PHE A 184 13.08 17.93 -20.06
N GLU A 185 13.88 18.98 -19.86
CA GLU A 185 15.33 18.85 -19.65
C GLU A 185 15.70 18.50 -18.21
N LYS A 186 14.90 18.98 -17.23
CA LYS A 186 15.20 18.87 -15.80
C LYS A 186 13.93 18.49 -15.04
N VAL A 187 13.68 17.20 -14.90
CA VAL A 187 12.56 16.68 -14.14
C VAL A 187 13.03 16.28 -12.76
N TRP A 188 12.52 16.95 -11.75
CA TRP A 188 12.72 16.62 -10.35
C TRP A 188 11.70 15.61 -9.86
N LEU A 189 10.45 15.78 -10.29
CA LEU A 189 9.30 15.04 -9.83
C LEU A 189 8.25 15.00 -10.95
N ALA A 190 7.71 13.81 -11.22
CA ALA A 190 6.59 13.63 -12.14
C ALA A 190 5.63 12.58 -11.58
N PRO A 191 4.71 12.96 -10.69
CA PRO A 191 3.74 12.04 -10.14
C PRO A 191 2.59 11.80 -11.13
N THR A 192 2.14 10.57 -11.22
CA THR A 192 0.89 10.18 -11.88
C THR A 192 -0.06 9.66 -10.82
N MET A 193 -1.13 10.40 -10.56
CA MET A 193 -2.01 10.19 -9.41
C MET A 193 -3.42 9.80 -9.85
N ILE A 194 -4.05 8.90 -9.07
CA ILE A 194 -5.50 8.70 -9.07
C ILE A 194 -6.11 9.16 -7.73
N GLY A 195 -5.30 9.13 -6.67
CA GLY A 195 -5.66 9.66 -5.37
C GLY A 195 -5.52 11.18 -5.29
N ARG A 196 -6.21 11.79 -4.32
CA ARG A 196 -6.16 13.24 -4.04
C ARG A 196 -5.13 13.58 -2.98
N CYS A 197 -4.67 12.58 -2.23
CA CYS A 197 -3.70 12.72 -1.15
C CYS A 197 -2.31 12.28 -1.62
N TYR A 198 -1.30 13.05 -1.24
CA TYR A 198 0.08 12.81 -1.61
C TYR A 198 1.01 13.09 -0.41
N GLY A 199 1.41 12.03 0.32
CA GLY A 199 2.34 12.05 1.45
C GLY A 199 1.76 12.58 2.76
#